data_50f537f3c7938bb09fb93719543c76fb
#
_entry.id   50f537f3c7938bb09fb93719543c76fb
#
_cell.length_a   1.000
_cell.length_b   1.000
_cell.length_c   1.000
_cell.angle_alpha   90.00
_cell.angle_beta   90.00
_cell.angle_gamma   90.00
#
_symmetry.space_group_name_H-M   'P 1'
#
loop_
_entity.id
_entity.type
_entity.pdbx_description
1 polymer ?
#
loop_
_entity_poly.entity_id
_entity_poly.type
_entity_poly.pdbx_seq_one_letter_code
_entity_poly.pdbx_strand_id
1 'polypeptide(L)'
;EIYSILSRAKVSENKSSLDPDYKFEFDLGDEIKEFNYVVGTEDGNFYNDDNVFSVSKRLDEVIIKNLSFIRKPRDFDYIYYQTILEVLQIANKNQSLKDYNVGVNISGDIDCLKYVFSSDLNKFLAEAKKISPNIELVNNNEPNFDIVITVKNRGYDSSNFKTLIIVNNKRESTENKYYVVAVNEFKEWNIDVLENKPSGW
;
A
#
# COMPACT_ATOMS: atom_id res chain seq x y z
N GLU A 1 -18.75 18.11 -7.66
CA GLU A 1 -17.43 17.80 -8.25
C GLU A 1 -17.39 16.35 -8.74
N ILE A 2 -17.70 15.34 -7.91
CA ILE A 2 -17.75 13.91 -8.30
C ILE A 2 -18.68 13.70 -9.49
N TYR A 3 -19.92 14.22 -9.44
CA TYR A 3 -20.86 14.12 -10.54
C TYR A 3 -20.29 14.63 -11.88
N SER A 4 -19.59 15.77 -11.85
CA SER A 4 -18.97 16.34 -13.06
C SER A 4 -17.84 15.48 -13.62
N ILE A 5 -17.18 14.66 -12.80
CA ILE A 5 -16.14 13.73 -13.23
C ILE A 5 -16.81 12.49 -13.83
N LEU A 6 -17.77 11.91 -13.11
CA LEU A 6 -18.46 10.69 -13.54
C LEU A 6 -19.31 10.91 -14.81
N SER A 7 -19.88 12.10 -15.01
CA SER A 7 -20.63 12.42 -16.24
C SER A 7 -19.77 12.44 -17.51
N ARG A 8 -18.44 12.40 -17.37
CA ARG A 8 -17.47 12.32 -18.47
C ARG A 8 -16.83 10.93 -18.59
N ALA A 9 -17.31 9.96 -17.83
CA ALA A 9 -16.84 8.58 -17.92
C ALA A 9 -17.03 8.04 -19.34
N LYS A 10 -16.08 7.27 -19.80
CA LYS A 10 -16.16 6.60 -21.12
C LYS A 10 -16.42 5.12 -20.89
N VAL A 11 -17.24 4.53 -21.74
CA VAL A 11 -17.42 3.07 -21.73
C VAL A 11 -16.09 2.41 -22.05
N SER A 12 -15.74 1.38 -21.31
CA SER A 12 -14.55 0.55 -21.53
C SER A 12 -14.97 -0.88 -21.81
N GLU A 13 -14.21 -1.57 -22.67
CA GLU A 13 -14.45 -2.98 -22.99
C GLU A 13 -13.86 -3.92 -21.92
N ASN A 14 -12.80 -3.48 -21.26
CA ASN A 14 -12.06 -4.29 -20.31
C ASN A 14 -12.12 -3.69 -18.91
N LYS A 15 -12.49 -4.52 -17.96
CA LYS A 15 -12.42 -4.22 -16.53
C LYS A 15 -10.99 -4.30 -16.03
N SER A 16 -10.59 -3.43 -15.10
CA SER A 16 -9.32 -3.52 -14.40
C SER A 16 -9.14 -4.89 -13.74
N SER A 17 -7.94 -5.45 -13.83
CA SER A 17 -7.56 -6.72 -13.20
C SER A 17 -7.15 -6.55 -11.72
N LEU A 18 -7.06 -5.31 -11.24
CA LEU A 18 -6.72 -5.00 -9.85
C LEU A 18 -7.96 -5.08 -8.96
N ASP A 19 -7.73 -5.37 -7.67
CA ASP A 19 -8.78 -5.33 -6.66
C ASP A 19 -9.30 -3.89 -6.49
N PRO A 20 -10.61 -3.70 -6.27
CA PRO A 20 -11.18 -2.38 -6.08
C PRO A 20 -10.75 -1.78 -4.74
N ASP A 21 -10.40 -0.50 -4.77
CA ASP A 21 -10.01 0.27 -3.58
C ASP A 21 -11.21 0.91 -2.88
N TYR A 22 -12.26 1.24 -3.66
CA TYR A 22 -13.50 1.86 -3.17
C TYR A 22 -14.72 1.23 -3.81
N LYS A 23 -15.83 1.33 -3.07
CA LYS A 23 -17.17 1.02 -3.53
C LYS A 23 -18.01 2.28 -3.48
N PHE A 24 -18.67 2.61 -4.57
CA PHE A 24 -19.63 3.70 -4.67
C PHE A 24 -21.04 3.14 -4.65
N GLU A 25 -21.86 3.70 -3.80
CA GLU A 25 -23.30 3.41 -3.76
C GLU A 25 -24.07 4.63 -4.23
N PHE A 26 -24.92 4.45 -5.25
CA PHE A 26 -25.79 5.48 -5.79
C PHE A 26 -27.22 5.14 -5.41
N ASP A 27 -27.76 5.91 -4.47
CA ASP A 27 -29.19 5.87 -4.13
C ASP A 27 -29.97 6.65 -5.18
N LEU A 28 -30.76 5.94 -5.99
CA LEU A 28 -31.63 6.50 -7.02
C LEU A 28 -33.08 6.60 -6.54
N GLY A 29 -33.32 6.39 -5.25
CA GLY A 29 -34.65 6.40 -4.63
C GLY A 29 -35.32 5.02 -4.64
N ASP A 30 -35.54 4.45 -5.83
CA ASP A 30 -36.20 3.14 -5.98
C ASP A 30 -35.19 1.98 -6.03
N GLU A 31 -33.93 2.28 -6.31
CA GLU A 31 -32.85 1.29 -6.39
C GLU A 31 -31.50 1.87 -5.91
N ILE A 32 -30.62 1.00 -5.40
CA ILE A 32 -29.24 1.34 -5.09
C ILE A 32 -28.38 0.67 -6.15
N LYS A 33 -27.54 1.46 -6.85
CA LYS A 33 -26.54 0.96 -7.78
C LYS A 33 -25.16 1.03 -7.16
N GLU A 34 -24.47 -0.10 -7.16
CA GLU A 34 -23.11 -0.21 -6.64
C GLU A 34 -22.13 -0.23 -7.79
N PHE A 35 -20.97 0.45 -7.60
CA PHE A 35 -19.84 0.41 -8.52
C PHE A 35 -18.54 0.27 -7.72
N ASN A 36 -17.66 -0.56 -8.24
CA ASN A 36 -16.29 -0.69 -7.77
C ASN A 36 -15.40 0.34 -8.44
N TYR A 37 -14.40 0.84 -7.71
CA TYR A 37 -13.44 1.80 -8.25
C TYR A 37 -12.01 1.42 -7.89
N VAL A 38 -11.14 1.41 -8.91
CA VAL A 38 -9.69 1.14 -8.77
C VAL A 38 -8.93 2.43 -8.95
N VAL A 39 -8.20 2.83 -7.91
CA VAL A 39 -7.39 4.06 -7.88
C VAL A 39 -6.11 3.89 -8.70
N GLY A 40 -5.64 4.97 -9.32
CA GLY A 40 -4.35 5.02 -10.01
C GLY A 40 -4.31 4.34 -11.38
N THR A 41 -5.43 3.85 -11.88
CA THR A 41 -5.58 3.32 -13.25
C THR A 41 -6.50 4.23 -14.07
N GLU A 42 -6.42 4.15 -15.39
CA GLU A 42 -7.27 4.95 -16.29
C GLU A 42 -8.27 4.09 -17.07
N ASP A 43 -8.00 2.79 -17.22
CA ASP A 43 -8.81 1.91 -18.05
C ASP A 43 -9.64 0.95 -17.22
N GLY A 44 -10.96 0.94 -17.48
CA GLY A 44 -11.91 0.04 -16.82
C GLY A 44 -11.90 0.14 -15.29
N ASN A 45 -11.60 1.33 -14.76
CA ASN A 45 -11.37 1.55 -13.34
C ASN A 45 -12.64 1.79 -12.51
N PHE A 46 -13.79 1.92 -13.17
CA PHE A 46 -15.09 2.13 -12.52
C PHE A 46 -16.12 1.18 -13.12
N TYR A 47 -16.56 0.18 -12.36
CA TYR A 47 -17.35 -0.91 -12.92
C TYR A 47 -18.31 -1.57 -11.92
N ASN A 48 -19.31 -2.23 -12.46
CA ASN A 48 -20.12 -3.24 -11.77
C ASN A 48 -20.26 -4.48 -12.66
N ASP A 49 -21.22 -5.35 -12.33
CA ASP A 49 -21.41 -6.60 -13.10
C ASP A 49 -21.89 -6.35 -14.53
N ASP A 50 -22.63 -5.25 -14.76
CA ASP A 50 -23.27 -4.95 -16.04
C ASP A 50 -22.48 -3.96 -16.89
N ASN A 51 -21.67 -3.10 -16.27
CA ASN A 51 -21.08 -1.94 -16.94
C ASN A 51 -19.61 -1.72 -16.51
N VAL A 52 -18.80 -1.33 -17.48
CA VAL A 52 -17.39 -0.96 -17.27
C VAL A 52 -17.13 0.42 -17.86
N PHE A 53 -16.54 1.30 -17.07
CA PHE A 53 -16.21 2.66 -17.47
C PHE A 53 -14.75 3.00 -17.12
N SER A 54 -14.18 3.90 -17.92
CA SER A 54 -12.92 4.57 -17.63
C SER A 54 -13.22 5.97 -17.11
N VAL A 55 -12.81 6.24 -15.87
CA VAL A 55 -13.00 7.51 -15.18
C VAL A 55 -11.64 8.17 -14.96
N SER A 56 -11.62 9.51 -15.07
CA SER A 56 -10.41 10.30 -14.89
C SER A 56 -9.82 10.14 -13.48
N LYS A 57 -8.49 10.07 -13.38
CA LYS A 57 -7.73 10.11 -12.10
C LYS A 57 -8.02 11.33 -11.21
N ARG A 58 -8.66 12.36 -11.71
CA ARG A 58 -9.15 13.47 -10.88
C ARG A 58 -10.14 13.01 -9.80
N LEU A 59 -10.76 11.83 -10.00
CA LEU A 59 -11.61 11.22 -8.97
C LEU A 59 -10.78 10.82 -7.74
N ASP A 60 -9.57 10.32 -7.93
CA ASP A 60 -8.64 9.96 -6.85
C ASP A 60 -8.39 11.17 -5.94
N GLU A 61 -8.07 12.32 -6.55
CA GLU A 61 -7.79 13.57 -5.81
C GLU A 61 -9.02 14.02 -5.02
N VAL A 62 -10.21 13.91 -5.60
CA VAL A 62 -11.46 14.31 -4.95
C VAL A 62 -11.79 13.38 -3.79
N ILE A 63 -11.64 12.07 -3.96
CA ILE A 63 -11.86 11.08 -2.90
C ILE A 63 -10.90 11.35 -1.74
N ILE A 64 -9.59 11.41 -2.03
CA ILE A 64 -8.56 11.61 -1.02
C ILE A 64 -8.78 12.94 -0.28
N LYS A 65 -9.11 14.01 -1.00
CA LYS A 65 -9.38 15.32 -0.40
C LYS A 65 -10.59 15.30 0.54
N ASN A 66 -11.63 14.55 0.20
CA ASN A 66 -12.84 14.48 1.04
C ASN A 66 -12.72 13.49 2.21
N LEU A 67 -11.87 12.47 2.08
CA LEU A 67 -11.57 11.53 3.18
C LEU A 67 -10.52 12.07 4.15
N SER A 68 -9.76 13.09 3.76
CA SER A 68 -8.58 13.56 4.51
C SER A 68 -8.90 14.62 5.54
N PHE A 69 -9.46 14.24 6.67
CA PHE A 69 -9.24 14.98 7.94
C PHE A 69 -7.81 14.77 8.47
N ILE A 70 -6.97 13.96 7.82
CA ILE A 70 -5.64 13.55 8.25
C ILE A 70 -4.66 13.88 7.13
N ARG A 71 -3.56 14.57 7.48
CA ARG A 71 -2.50 14.91 6.53
C ARG A 71 -1.83 13.63 6.05
N LYS A 72 -1.96 13.34 4.75
CA LYS A 72 -1.19 12.28 4.08
C LYS A 72 0.30 12.66 4.13
N PRO A 73 1.21 11.72 4.42
CA PRO A 73 2.65 11.95 4.25
C PRO A 73 2.94 12.36 2.81
N ARG A 74 3.95 13.24 2.61
CA ARG A 74 4.43 13.55 1.27
C ARG A 74 4.93 12.26 0.61
N ASP A 75 4.62 12.08 -0.67
CA ASP A 75 5.07 10.92 -1.45
C ASP A 75 4.83 9.58 -0.73
N PHE A 76 3.63 9.42 -0.13
CA PHE A 76 3.30 8.22 0.65
C PHE A 76 3.46 6.93 -0.15
N ASP A 77 3.06 6.94 -1.41
CA ASP A 77 3.20 5.86 -2.38
C ASP A 77 4.66 5.47 -2.67
N TYR A 78 5.61 6.36 -2.37
CA TYR A 78 7.04 6.09 -2.40
C TYR A 78 7.55 5.68 -1.02
N ILE A 79 7.41 6.55 -0.01
CA ILE A 79 8.12 6.38 1.27
C ILE A 79 7.66 5.15 2.06
N TYR A 80 6.36 4.84 2.02
CA TYR A 80 5.82 3.68 2.72
C TYR A 80 6.41 2.38 2.20
N TYR A 81 6.44 2.19 0.89
CA TYR A 81 6.93 0.97 0.27
C TYR A 81 8.45 0.92 0.23
N GLN A 82 9.11 2.06 0.04
CA GLN A 82 10.57 2.10 0.02
C GLN A 82 11.17 1.69 1.36
N THR A 83 10.58 2.11 2.49
CA THR A 83 11.04 1.66 3.82
C THR A 83 10.95 0.14 3.99
N ILE A 84 9.92 -0.49 3.44
CA ILE A 84 9.79 -1.96 3.47
C ILE A 84 10.84 -2.61 2.58
N LEU A 85 11.07 -2.07 1.37
CA LEU A 85 12.08 -2.59 0.43
C LEU A 85 13.50 -2.50 1.01
N GLU A 86 13.86 -1.40 1.68
CA GLU A 86 15.17 -1.25 2.34
C GLU A 86 15.39 -2.33 3.40
N VAL A 87 14.38 -2.57 4.27
CA VAL A 87 14.48 -3.62 5.29
C VAL A 87 14.54 -5.00 4.63
N LEU A 88 13.77 -5.23 3.56
CA LEU A 88 13.80 -6.49 2.82
C LEU A 88 15.18 -6.76 2.21
N GLN A 89 15.85 -5.73 1.67
CA GLN A 89 17.21 -5.82 1.15
C GLN A 89 18.22 -6.16 2.25
N ILE A 90 18.12 -5.54 3.42
CA ILE A 90 18.96 -5.83 4.57
C ILE A 90 18.75 -7.28 5.04
N ALA A 91 17.49 -7.68 5.21
CA ALA A 91 17.15 -9.05 5.58
C ALA A 91 17.71 -10.09 4.58
N ASN A 92 17.60 -9.81 3.27
CA ASN A 92 18.14 -10.68 2.22
C ASN A 92 19.67 -10.72 2.18
N LYS A 93 20.37 -9.65 2.59
CA LYS A 93 21.83 -9.64 2.75
C LYS A 93 22.27 -10.48 3.94
N ASN A 94 21.54 -10.40 5.05
CA ASN A 94 21.85 -11.14 6.27
C ASN A 94 21.54 -12.63 6.10
N GLN A 95 20.46 -12.95 5.39
CA GLN A 95 20.02 -14.31 5.11
C GLN A 95 19.29 -14.32 3.76
N SER A 96 19.77 -15.13 2.80
CA SER A 96 19.11 -15.25 1.50
C SER A 96 17.63 -15.62 1.65
N LEU A 97 16.75 -14.80 1.10
CA LEU A 97 15.30 -14.97 1.18
C LEU A 97 14.71 -15.82 0.04
N LYS A 98 15.56 -16.31 -0.89
CA LYS A 98 15.09 -16.96 -2.13
C LYS A 98 14.31 -18.24 -1.89
N ASP A 99 14.65 -18.97 -0.84
CA ASP A 99 14.11 -20.30 -0.53
C ASP A 99 13.03 -20.23 0.57
N TYR A 100 12.59 -19.04 0.92
CA TYR A 100 11.56 -18.81 1.93
C TYR A 100 10.27 -18.28 1.31
N ASN A 101 9.13 -18.70 1.86
CA ASN A 101 7.86 -18.05 1.63
C ASN A 101 7.79 -16.83 2.56
N VAL A 102 7.81 -15.63 1.98
CA VAL A 102 7.86 -14.37 2.73
C VAL A 102 6.51 -13.69 2.68
N GLY A 103 5.93 -13.40 3.84
CA GLY A 103 4.68 -12.66 3.96
C GLY A 103 4.91 -11.23 4.45
N VAL A 104 4.36 -10.24 3.77
CA VAL A 104 4.34 -8.85 4.23
C VAL A 104 2.99 -8.56 4.87
N ASN A 105 2.99 -8.29 6.16
CA ASN A 105 1.79 -7.96 6.93
C ASN A 105 1.72 -6.46 7.22
N ILE A 106 0.80 -5.79 6.52
CA ILE A 106 0.48 -4.38 6.71
C ILE A 106 -0.88 -4.17 7.38
N SER A 107 -1.64 -5.25 7.63
CA SER A 107 -3.03 -5.19 8.10
C SER A 107 -3.21 -4.49 9.45
N GLY A 108 -2.18 -4.52 10.28
CA GLY A 108 -2.17 -3.83 11.58
C GLY A 108 -1.81 -2.34 11.52
N ASP A 109 -1.45 -1.83 10.35
CA ASP A 109 -1.01 -0.44 10.16
C ASP A 109 -2.18 0.48 9.76
N ILE A 110 -3.22 0.48 10.58
CA ILE A 110 -4.56 1.07 10.29
C ILE A 110 -4.46 2.53 9.84
N ASP A 111 -3.55 3.31 10.42
CA ASP A 111 -3.40 4.73 10.09
C ASP A 111 -2.89 4.95 8.66
N CYS A 112 -2.16 3.99 8.12
CA CYS A 112 -1.60 4.02 6.77
C CYS A 112 -2.49 3.34 5.73
N LEU A 113 -3.28 2.33 6.11
CA LEU A 113 -4.09 1.54 5.17
C LEU A 113 -5.01 2.37 4.27
N LYS A 114 -5.53 3.49 4.77
CA LYS A 114 -6.37 4.43 3.99
C LYS A 114 -5.66 5.08 2.80
N TYR A 115 -4.33 4.98 2.72
CA TYR A 115 -3.50 5.51 1.63
C TYR A 115 -2.87 4.42 0.78
N VAL A 116 -3.12 3.15 1.13
CA VAL A 116 -2.62 1.97 0.41
C VAL A 116 -3.61 1.62 -0.69
N PHE A 117 -3.17 1.76 -1.93
CA PHE A 117 -3.98 1.44 -3.10
C PHE A 117 -3.46 0.20 -3.82
N SER A 118 -4.35 -0.55 -4.45
CA SER A 118 -4.03 -1.82 -5.12
C SER A 118 -2.98 -1.64 -6.24
N SER A 119 -3.03 -0.52 -6.97
CA SER A 119 -2.04 -0.18 -7.99
C SER A 119 -0.63 -0.01 -7.43
N ASP A 120 -0.49 0.61 -6.25
CA ASP A 120 0.80 0.86 -5.61
C ASP A 120 1.31 -0.42 -4.92
N LEU A 121 0.42 -1.19 -4.30
CA LEU A 121 0.74 -2.53 -3.79
C LEU A 121 1.29 -3.45 -4.89
N ASN A 122 0.69 -3.41 -6.07
CA ASN A 122 1.11 -4.24 -7.20
C ASN A 122 2.52 -3.85 -7.68
N LYS A 123 2.83 -2.55 -7.76
CA LYS A 123 4.18 -2.05 -8.07
C LYS A 123 5.19 -2.47 -6.99
N PHE A 124 4.83 -2.28 -5.71
CA PHE A 124 5.66 -2.70 -4.59
C PHE A 124 5.97 -4.19 -4.64
N LEU A 125 4.96 -5.05 -4.82
CA LEU A 125 5.18 -6.50 -4.91
C LEU A 125 6.05 -6.90 -6.09
N ALA A 126 5.94 -6.21 -7.23
CA ALA A 126 6.81 -6.45 -8.39
C ALA A 126 8.28 -6.16 -8.07
N GLU A 127 8.58 -5.08 -7.34
CA GLU A 127 9.93 -4.76 -6.87
C GLU A 127 10.40 -5.74 -5.78
N ALA A 128 9.55 -6.06 -4.81
CA ALA A 128 9.86 -6.98 -3.72
C ALA A 128 10.17 -8.39 -4.23
N LYS A 129 9.49 -8.87 -5.28
CA LYS A 129 9.76 -10.16 -5.93
C LYS A 129 11.13 -10.25 -6.57
N LYS A 130 11.76 -9.15 -6.93
CA LYS A 130 13.16 -9.14 -7.40
C LYS A 130 14.15 -9.51 -6.28
N ILE A 131 13.76 -9.25 -5.01
CA ILE A 131 14.57 -9.55 -3.82
C ILE A 131 14.22 -10.94 -3.28
N SER A 132 12.93 -11.22 -3.14
CA SER A 132 12.40 -12.51 -2.68
C SER A 132 11.30 -12.99 -3.63
N PRO A 133 11.57 -13.99 -4.49
CA PRO A 133 10.62 -14.43 -5.52
C PRO A 133 9.27 -14.92 -4.99
N ASN A 134 9.26 -15.48 -3.77
CA ASN A 134 8.07 -16.05 -3.13
C ASN A 134 7.44 -15.07 -2.09
N ILE A 135 7.52 -13.76 -2.35
CA ILE A 135 6.94 -12.75 -1.47
C ILE A 135 5.48 -12.45 -1.83
N GLU A 136 4.63 -12.39 -0.81
CA GLU A 136 3.21 -12.06 -0.95
C GLU A 136 2.71 -11.21 0.22
N LEU A 137 1.52 -10.61 0.08
CA LEU A 137 0.85 -9.98 1.21
C LEU A 137 0.19 -11.03 2.10
N VAL A 138 0.21 -10.78 3.41
CA VAL A 138 -0.50 -11.61 4.39
C VAL A 138 -1.97 -11.22 4.39
N ASN A 139 -2.84 -12.16 3.97
CA ASN A 139 -4.30 -12.02 3.95
C ASN A 139 -4.95 -13.20 4.68
N ASN A 140 -4.90 -13.21 6.01
CA ASN A 140 -5.41 -14.30 6.85
C ASN A 140 -4.71 -15.68 6.64
N ASN A 141 -3.60 -15.70 5.90
CA ASN A 141 -2.82 -16.90 5.53
C ASN A 141 -1.42 -16.91 6.17
N GLU A 142 -1.23 -16.14 7.25
CA GLU A 142 0.06 -16.00 7.93
C GLU A 142 0.77 -17.32 8.28
N PRO A 143 0.06 -18.41 8.63
CA PRO A 143 0.71 -19.70 8.88
C PRO A 143 1.47 -20.29 7.69
N ASN A 144 1.15 -19.86 6.47
CA ASN A 144 1.77 -20.37 5.24
C ASN A 144 3.15 -19.77 4.96
N PHE A 145 3.55 -18.74 5.70
CA PHE A 145 4.83 -18.06 5.50
C PHE A 145 5.88 -18.53 6.50
N ASP A 146 7.10 -18.72 6.01
CA ASP A 146 8.28 -19.02 6.80
C ASP A 146 8.81 -17.78 7.50
N ILE A 147 8.75 -16.64 6.79
CA ILE A 147 9.16 -15.32 7.29
C ILE A 147 7.98 -14.38 7.17
N VAL A 148 7.67 -13.67 8.25
CA VAL A 148 6.63 -12.63 8.27
C VAL A 148 7.28 -11.28 8.58
N ILE A 149 7.07 -10.33 7.68
CA ILE A 149 7.51 -8.93 7.81
C ILE A 149 6.29 -8.10 8.23
N THR A 150 6.27 -7.67 9.48
CA THR A 150 5.17 -6.86 10.04
C THR A 150 5.54 -5.40 10.06
N VAL A 151 4.72 -4.56 9.43
CA VAL A 151 4.90 -3.12 9.35
C VAL A 151 4.02 -2.43 10.39
N LYS A 152 4.59 -1.49 11.15
CA LYS A 152 3.90 -0.70 12.18
C LYS A 152 4.35 0.74 12.12
N ASN A 153 3.55 1.62 11.55
CA ASN A 153 3.83 3.06 11.56
C ASN A 153 3.94 3.58 13.00
N ARG A 154 4.83 4.54 13.21
CA ARG A 154 5.09 5.17 14.51
C ARG A 154 4.89 6.68 14.49
N GLY A 155 4.45 7.19 13.38
CA GLY A 155 4.13 8.58 13.18
C GLY A 155 4.68 9.12 11.87
N TYR A 156 3.99 10.11 11.35
CA TYR A 156 4.38 10.79 10.14
C TYR A 156 3.83 12.23 10.12
N ASP A 157 4.50 13.07 9.38
CA ASP A 157 4.01 14.37 8.94
C ASP A 157 4.40 14.59 7.46
N SER A 158 4.39 15.83 6.99
CA SER A 158 4.74 16.14 5.59
C SER A 158 6.22 15.91 5.25
N SER A 159 7.09 15.78 6.25
CA SER A 159 8.55 15.72 6.08
C SER A 159 9.21 14.61 6.87
N ASN A 160 8.49 13.96 7.75
CA ASN A 160 9.01 12.90 8.59
C ASN A 160 8.13 11.64 8.48
N PHE A 161 8.76 10.48 8.46
CA PHE A 161 8.09 9.20 8.48
C PHE A 161 8.87 8.23 9.38
N LYS A 162 8.19 7.63 10.35
CA LYS A 162 8.78 6.64 11.26
C LYS A 162 7.99 5.36 11.20
N THR A 163 8.68 4.22 11.03
CA THR A 163 8.03 2.91 11.06
C THR A 163 8.91 1.88 11.74
N LEU A 164 8.30 0.99 12.50
CA LEU A 164 8.91 -0.23 13.03
C LEU A 164 8.58 -1.38 12.11
N ILE A 165 9.60 -2.04 11.58
CA ILE A 165 9.44 -3.23 10.76
C ILE A 165 10.04 -4.42 11.51
N ILE A 166 9.23 -5.45 11.72
CA ILE A 166 9.61 -6.65 12.45
C ILE A 166 9.72 -7.79 11.45
N VAL A 167 10.87 -8.42 11.36
CA VAL A 167 11.13 -9.60 10.53
C VAL A 167 11.19 -10.81 11.44
N ASN A 168 10.16 -11.65 11.38
CA ASN A 168 10.05 -12.88 12.15
C ASN A 168 10.30 -14.09 11.24
N ASN A 169 11.42 -14.78 11.44
CA ASN A 169 11.73 -16.03 10.77
C ASN A 169 11.29 -17.20 11.65
N LYS A 170 10.19 -17.85 11.26
CA LYS A 170 9.59 -18.97 12.02
C LYS A 170 10.44 -20.23 11.93
N ARG A 171 11.16 -20.46 10.81
CA ARG A 171 12.03 -21.64 10.66
C ARG A 171 13.20 -21.59 11.62
N GLU A 172 13.78 -20.42 11.84
CA GLU A 172 14.94 -20.23 12.69
C GLU A 172 14.61 -19.72 14.10
N SER A 173 13.33 -19.45 14.36
CA SER A 173 12.84 -18.89 15.62
C SER A 173 13.57 -17.59 16.00
N THR A 174 13.81 -16.72 15.00
CA THR A 174 14.48 -15.43 15.18
C THR A 174 13.51 -14.27 14.90
N GLU A 175 13.66 -13.18 15.66
CA GLU A 175 12.94 -11.94 15.44
C GLU A 175 13.91 -10.77 15.41
N ASN A 176 13.95 -10.05 14.28
CA ASN A 176 14.74 -8.84 14.10
C ASN A 176 13.83 -7.62 14.01
N LYS A 177 14.21 -6.55 14.69
CA LYS A 177 13.48 -5.27 14.70
C LYS A 177 14.29 -4.21 13.99
N TYR A 178 13.67 -3.56 13.01
CA TYR A 178 14.26 -2.46 12.27
C TYR A 178 13.47 -1.18 12.57
N TYR A 179 14.17 -0.18 13.05
CA TYR A 179 13.63 1.14 13.36
C TYR A 179 13.97 2.06 12.19
N VAL A 180 12.96 2.39 11.40
CA VAL A 180 13.16 3.17 10.18
C VAL A 180 12.75 4.60 10.43
N VAL A 181 13.67 5.52 10.18
CA VAL A 181 13.44 6.97 10.22
C VAL A 181 13.69 7.52 8.83
N ALA A 182 12.72 8.22 8.28
CA ALA A 182 12.88 8.89 7.01
C ALA A 182 12.55 10.37 7.14
N VAL A 183 13.39 11.20 6.54
CA VAL A 183 13.25 12.67 6.55
C VAL A 183 13.30 13.19 5.11
N ASN A 184 12.33 14.03 4.77
CA ASN A 184 12.30 14.70 3.47
C ASN A 184 13.03 16.04 3.57
N GLU A 185 14.20 16.11 2.94
CA GLU A 185 15.00 17.32 2.80
C GLU A 185 15.23 17.63 1.33
N PHE A 186 15.06 18.90 0.94
CA PHE A 186 15.25 19.35 -0.45
C PHE A 186 14.46 18.54 -1.49
N LYS A 187 13.26 18.03 -1.11
CA LYS A 187 12.38 17.16 -1.92
C LYS A 187 12.90 15.74 -2.13
N GLU A 188 13.89 15.31 -1.40
CA GLU A 188 14.43 13.97 -1.40
C GLU A 188 14.20 13.32 -0.03
N TRP A 189 13.87 12.02 -0.02
CA TRP A 189 13.73 11.25 1.19
C TRP A 189 15.04 10.57 1.53
N ASN A 190 15.59 10.90 2.71
CA ASN A 190 16.69 10.18 3.33
C ASN A 190 16.11 9.14 4.28
N ILE A 191 16.45 7.87 4.08
CA ILE A 191 15.93 6.74 4.84
C ILE A 191 17.06 6.09 5.63
N ASP A 192 16.94 6.11 6.96
CA ASP A 192 17.84 5.42 7.86
C ASP A 192 17.17 4.19 8.46
N VAL A 193 17.80 3.03 8.32
CA VAL A 193 17.35 1.77 8.91
C VAL A 193 18.29 1.38 10.03
N LEU A 194 17.77 1.33 11.25
CA LEU A 194 18.52 1.08 12.48
C LEU A 194 18.08 -0.25 13.11
N GLU A 195 19.05 -1.08 13.53
CA GLU A 195 18.79 -2.33 14.25
C GLU A 195 18.55 -2.11 15.74
N ASN A 196 19.03 -0.99 16.27
CA ASN A 196 18.82 -0.60 17.65
C ASN A 196 17.82 0.55 17.73
N LYS A 197 16.96 0.52 18.76
CA LYS A 197 15.99 1.58 19.01
C LYS A 197 16.72 2.90 19.26
N PRO A 198 16.53 3.93 18.42
CA PRO A 198 17.17 5.23 18.63
C PRO A 198 16.61 5.96 19.85
N SER A 199 17.39 6.86 20.42
CA SER A 199 16.93 7.71 21.50
C SER A 199 15.83 8.66 20.98
N GLY A 200 14.73 8.82 21.74
CA GLY A 200 13.58 9.63 21.29
C GLY A 200 12.68 8.99 20.24
N TRP A 201 12.77 7.67 20.09
CA TRP A 201 11.89 6.90 19.21
C TRP A 201 10.43 6.90 19.73
#